data_03851792dd701a3e89ef8293ff3fdff6
#
_entry.id   03851792dd701a3e89ef8293ff3fdff6
#
_cell.length_a   1.000
_cell.length_b   1.000
_cell.length_c   1.000
_cell.angle_alpha   90.00
_cell.angle_beta   90.00
_cell.angle_gamma   90.00
#
_symmetry.space_group_name_H-M   'P 1'
#
loop_
_entity.id
_entity.type
_entity.pdbx_description
1 polymer ?
#
loop_
_entity_poly.entity_id
_entity_poly.type
_entity_poly.pdbx_seq_one_letter_code
_entity_poly.pdbx_strand_id
1 'polypeptide(L)'
;MRTTSTRAIQFSLVLGILAFAANYGVPKAASQDAGWVTLFDGKNLAGWDQVGESNWRVEDGAIVVDKMAGKEAGYLVSKNSYKNFVVRVEFWPSDNANSGIYFRCLDPKKITDRTCYEANIFDQRPDPSYGTGAITRYVEVDPMPKAAGKWNTYEVTAKGRDITVVLNGQTTAKLRNGMFDEGPIALQHGAGAIKIRKVEIKPL
;
A
#
# COMPACT_ATOMS: atom_id res chain seq x y z
N MET A 1 72.99 -56.58 -42.78
CA MET A 1 71.55 -56.79 -42.61
C MET A 1 71.08 -55.87 -41.55
N ARG A 2 70.36 -54.81 -41.93
CA ARG A 2 69.85 -53.79 -40.96
C ARG A 2 68.33 -53.96 -40.88
N THR A 3 67.84 -54.28 -39.69
CA THR A 3 66.43 -54.36 -39.33
C THR A 3 65.93 -52.97 -38.88
N THR A 4 65.03 -52.43 -39.64
CA THR A 4 64.31 -51.15 -39.28
C THR A 4 63.07 -51.43 -38.47
N SER A 5 63.04 -50.89 -37.20
CA SER A 5 61.89 -50.95 -36.31
C SER A 5 61.01 -49.72 -36.56
N THR A 6 59.71 -49.92 -36.91
CA THR A 6 58.72 -48.89 -37.10
C THR A 6 57.96 -48.68 -35.77
N ARG A 7 58.09 -47.51 -35.15
CA ARG A 7 57.29 -47.12 -33.98
C ARG A 7 55.98 -46.52 -34.44
N ALA A 8 54.88 -47.13 -34.02
CA ALA A 8 53.53 -46.56 -34.15
C ALA A 8 53.30 -45.51 -33.11
N ILE A 9 52.89 -44.31 -33.52
CA ILE A 9 52.50 -43.24 -32.68
C ILE A 9 50.98 -43.31 -32.49
N GLN A 10 50.48 -43.59 -31.25
CA GLN A 10 49.07 -43.51 -30.91
C GLN A 10 48.73 -42.07 -30.56
N PHE A 11 47.82 -41.43 -31.31
CA PHE A 11 47.18 -40.18 -30.95
C PHE A 11 45.97 -40.48 -30.11
N SER A 12 46.02 -40.12 -28.82
CA SER A 12 44.83 -40.09 -27.94
C SER A 12 44.10 -38.80 -28.12
N LEU A 13 42.88 -38.90 -28.67
CA LEU A 13 41.94 -37.78 -28.79
C LEU A 13 41.20 -37.61 -27.46
N VAL A 14 41.54 -36.57 -26.69
CA VAL A 14 40.81 -36.21 -25.48
C VAL A 14 39.64 -35.32 -25.88
N LEU A 15 38.42 -35.88 -25.84
CA LEU A 15 37.19 -35.15 -26.09
C LEU A 15 36.80 -34.42 -24.79
N GLY A 16 37.09 -33.12 -24.73
CA GLY A 16 36.64 -32.26 -23.62
C GLY A 16 35.14 -31.95 -23.73
N ILE A 17 34.34 -32.52 -22.85
CA ILE A 17 32.92 -32.16 -22.71
C ILE A 17 32.84 -30.89 -21.84
N LEU A 18 32.62 -29.74 -22.48
CA LEU A 18 32.24 -28.51 -21.79
C LEU A 18 30.77 -28.62 -21.31
N ALA A 19 30.55 -28.90 -20.05
CA ALA A 19 29.24 -28.80 -19.41
C ALA A 19 28.89 -27.31 -19.16
N PHE A 20 28.02 -26.74 -20.00
CA PHE A 20 27.38 -25.47 -19.71
C PHE A 20 26.36 -25.67 -18.59
N ALA A 21 26.71 -25.29 -17.35
CA ALA A 21 25.77 -25.17 -16.26
C ALA A 21 24.90 -23.94 -16.51
N ALA A 22 23.70 -24.12 -17.06
CA ALA A 22 22.70 -23.09 -17.13
C ALA A 22 22.19 -22.82 -15.70
N ASN A 23 22.62 -21.71 -15.09
CA ASN A 23 22.07 -21.20 -13.86
C ASN A 23 20.63 -20.70 -14.14
N TYR A 24 19.66 -21.58 -14.05
CA TYR A 24 18.26 -21.19 -13.91
C TYR A 24 18.10 -20.59 -12.52
N GLY A 25 18.18 -19.25 -12.44
CA GLY A 25 17.82 -18.52 -11.23
C GLY A 25 16.38 -18.84 -10.89
N VAL A 26 16.17 -19.62 -9.82
CA VAL A 26 14.85 -19.84 -9.24
C VAL A 26 14.32 -18.45 -8.86
N PRO A 27 13.16 -18.00 -9.38
CA PRO A 27 12.59 -16.73 -8.95
C PRO A 27 12.39 -16.83 -7.44
N LYS A 28 13.07 -15.94 -6.70
CA LYS A 28 12.91 -15.80 -5.24
C LYS A 28 11.45 -15.47 -5.02
N ALA A 29 10.64 -16.43 -4.58
CA ALA A 29 9.28 -16.18 -4.14
C ALA A 29 9.35 -15.03 -3.14
N ALA A 30 8.62 -13.93 -3.43
CA ALA A 30 8.48 -12.85 -2.49
C ALA A 30 7.96 -13.46 -1.19
N SER A 31 8.77 -13.45 -0.14
CA SER A 31 8.31 -13.86 1.18
C SER A 31 7.14 -12.94 1.52
N GLN A 32 5.93 -13.49 1.57
CA GLN A 32 4.83 -12.79 2.23
C GLN A 32 5.36 -12.52 3.64
N ASP A 33 5.51 -11.24 3.99
CA ASP A 33 5.92 -10.85 5.33
C ASP A 33 4.95 -11.51 6.30
N ALA A 34 5.47 -12.35 7.20
CA ALA A 34 4.63 -13.20 8.05
C ALA A 34 3.63 -12.33 8.83
N GLY A 35 2.34 -12.63 8.68
CA GLY A 35 1.24 -11.97 9.38
C GLY A 35 0.54 -10.83 8.61
N TRP A 36 0.98 -10.47 7.40
CA TRP A 36 0.25 -9.52 6.56
C TRP A 36 -0.89 -10.19 5.78
N VAL A 37 -2.04 -9.54 5.76
CA VAL A 37 -3.24 -9.94 5.00
C VAL A 37 -3.45 -8.90 3.90
N THR A 38 -3.51 -9.34 2.65
CA THR A 38 -3.78 -8.46 1.51
C THR A 38 -5.26 -8.10 1.47
N LEU A 39 -5.58 -6.80 1.51
CA LEU A 39 -6.95 -6.27 1.36
C LEU A 39 -7.25 -5.87 -0.08
N PHE A 40 -6.22 -5.52 -0.86
CA PHE A 40 -6.31 -5.28 -2.31
C PHE A 40 -5.07 -5.86 -2.99
N ASP A 41 -5.32 -6.75 -3.95
CA ASP A 41 -4.32 -7.56 -4.67
C ASP A 41 -4.10 -7.13 -6.14
N GLY A 42 -4.65 -5.99 -6.53
CA GLY A 42 -4.58 -5.49 -7.92
C GLY A 42 -5.64 -6.04 -8.86
N LYS A 43 -6.59 -6.89 -8.41
CA LYS A 43 -7.51 -7.60 -9.31
C LYS A 43 -8.95 -7.13 -9.24
N ASN A 44 -9.50 -6.97 -8.04
CA ASN A 44 -10.91 -6.63 -7.87
C ASN A 44 -11.18 -5.95 -6.52
N LEU A 45 -12.41 -5.45 -6.36
CA LEU A 45 -12.88 -4.76 -5.15
C LEU A 45 -13.79 -5.66 -4.28
N ALA A 46 -13.72 -6.99 -4.41
CA ALA A 46 -14.64 -7.91 -3.72
C ALA A 46 -14.57 -7.83 -2.18
N GLY A 47 -13.44 -7.37 -1.62
CA GLY A 47 -13.25 -7.14 -0.18
C GLY A 47 -13.79 -5.80 0.33
N TRP A 48 -14.41 -4.98 -0.53
CA TRP A 48 -14.80 -3.61 -0.27
C TRP A 48 -16.27 -3.36 -0.58
N ASP A 49 -16.91 -2.49 0.20
CA ASP A 49 -18.22 -1.93 -0.08
C ASP A 49 -18.05 -0.46 -0.48
N GLN A 50 -18.88 0.01 -1.44
CA GLN A 50 -18.89 1.42 -1.83
C GLN A 50 -19.89 2.21 -1.00
N VAL A 51 -19.47 3.39 -0.54
CA VAL A 51 -20.32 4.39 0.10
C VAL A 51 -20.14 5.70 -0.65
N GLY A 52 -21.26 6.35 -1.05
CA GLY A 52 -21.24 7.52 -1.92
C GLY A 52 -21.05 7.20 -3.41
N GLU A 53 -20.95 8.24 -4.23
CA GLU A 53 -21.06 8.13 -5.69
C GLU A 53 -19.74 8.49 -6.40
N SER A 54 -18.68 7.75 -6.09
CA SER A 54 -17.39 7.87 -6.78
C SER A 54 -17.18 6.71 -7.75
N ASN A 55 -16.47 6.96 -8.85
CA ASN A 55 -16.25 5.98 -9.93
C ASN A 55 -15.10 5.02 -9.64
N TRP A 56 -15.14 4.35 -8.51
CA TRP A 56 -14.14 3.36 -8.12
C TRP A 56 -14.03 2.24 -9.13
N ARG A 57 -12.82 1.96 -9.62
CA ARG A 57 -12.54 0.89 -10.58
C ARG A 57 -11.13 0.33 -10.38
N VAL A 58 -10.88 -0.84 -10.91
CA VAL A 58 -9.52 -1.40 -11.00
C VAL A 58 -9.01 -1.19 -12.42
N GLU A 59 -7.84 -0.59 -12.55
CA GLU A 59 -7.18 -0.26 -13.80
C GLU A 59 -5.66 -0.42 -13.61
N ASP A 60 -5.01 -1.17 -14.50
CA ASP A 60 -3.56 -1.44 -14.47
C ASP A 60 -3.04 -1.93 -13.10
N GLY A 61 -3.80 -2.79 -12.43
CA GLY A 61 -3.43 -3.36 -11.13
C GLY A 61 -3.59 -2.39 -9.95
N ALA A 62 -4.22 -1.24 -10.14
CA ALA A 62 -4.51 -0.27 -9.09
C ALA A 62 -6.01 0.03 -8.97
N ILE A 63 -6.46 0.35 -7.78
CA ILE A 63 -7.73 1.07 -7.58
C ILE A 63 -7.53 2.47 -8.15
N VAL A 64 -8.43 2.92 -9.00
CA VAL A 64 -8.43 4.26 -9.57
C VAL A 64 -9.77 4.91 -9.30
N VAL A 65 -9.73 6.17 -8.89
CA VAL A 65 -10.91 7.02 -8.70
C VAL A 65 -10.55 8.46 -9.08
N ASP A 66 -11.40 9.11 -9.87
CA ASP A 66 -11.14 10.47 -10.40
C ASP A 66 -12.40 11.28 -10.65
N LYS A 67 -13.58 10.71 -10.40
CA LYS A 67 -14.89 11.38 -10.60
C LYS A 67 -15.85 11.08 -9.48
N MET A 68 -16.57 12.10 -9.04
CA MET A 68 -17.74 12.01 -8.17
C MET A 68 -18.98 12.41 -8.97
N ALA A 69 -20.08 11.68 -8.82
CA ALA A 69 -21.36 12.06 -9.40
C ALA A 69 -22.09 13.11 -8.56
N GLY A 70 -21.79 13.17 -7.26
CA GLY A 70 -22.36 14.10 -6.29
C GLY A 70 -21.36 15.12 -5.74
N LYS A 71 -21.75 15.80 -4.66
CA LYS A 71 -20.91 16.76 -3.91
C LYS A 71 -20.22 16.14 -2.70
N GLU A 72 -20.73 14.98 -2.28
CA GLU A 72 -20.24 14.27 -1.08
C GLU A 72 -19.09 13.33 -1.44
N ALA A 73 -18.16 13.19 -0.51
CA ALA A 73 -17.06 12.26 -0.67
C ALA A 73 -17.54 10.80 -0.83
N GLY A 74 -16.85 10.05 -1.68
CA GLY A 74 -17.06 8.62 -1.83
C GLY A 74 -16.01 7.82 -1.07
N TYR A 75 -16.37 6.61 -0.67
CA TYR A 75 -15.48 5.73 0.10
C TYR A 75 -15.52 4.29 -0.42
N LEU A 76 -14.37 3.60 -0.35
CA LEU A 76 -14.29 2.15 -0.34
C LEU A 76 -14.07 1.70 1.11
N VAL A 77 -15.00 0.95 1.66
CA VAL A 77 -15.00 0.50 3.06
C VAL A 77 -14.73 -1.00 3.11
N SER A 78 -13.73 -1.43 3.89
CA SER A 78 -13.43 -2.85 4.05
C SER A 78 -14.60 -3.59 4.72
N LYS A 79 -14.91 -4.81 4.24
CA LYS A 79 -15.98 -5.64 4.80
C LYS A 79 -15.68 -6.12 6.23
N ASN A 80 -14.40 -6.19 6.59
CA ASN A 80 -13.95 -6.58 7.92
C ASN A 80 -13.61 -5.37 8.78
N SER A 81 -13.82 -5.50 10.10
CA SER A 81 -13.40 -4.56 11.12
C SER A 81 -12.10 -4.99 11.78
N TYR A 82 -11.33 -4.01 12.28
CA TYR A 82 -10.02 -4.23 12.90
C TYR A 82 -9.87 -3.38 14.16
N LYS A 83 -9.30 -3.99 15.20
CA LYS A 83 -9.06 -3.33 16.49
C LYS A 83 -7.61 -2.88 16.65
N ASN A 84 -6.68 -3.85 16.68
CA ASN A 84 -5.23 -3.60 16.76
C ASN A 84 -4.58 -4.09 15.47
N PHE A 85 -3.86 -3.20 14.79
CA PHE A 85 -3.31 -3.50 13.48
C PHE A 85 -2.19 -2.54 13.08
N VAL A 86 -1.45 -2.94 12.05
CA VAL A 86 -0.72 -2.05 11.14
C VAL A 86 -1.38 -2.17 9.79
N VAL A 87 -1.84 -1.06 9.19
CA VAL A 87 -2.28 -1.02 7.80
C VAL A 87 -1.26 -0.28 6.95
N ARG A 88 -0.92 -0.84 5.79
CA ARG A 88 -0.03 -0.24 4.80
C ARG A 88 -0.78 0.00 3.51
N VAL A 89 -0.67 1.23 2.97
CA VAL A 89 -1.34 1.65 1.74
C VAL A 89 -0.33 2.33 0.83
N GLU A 90 -0.18 1.82 -0.39
CA GLU A 90 0.60 2.49 -1.43
C GLU A 90 -0.34 3.28 -2.34
N PHE A 91 -0.18 4.60 -2.39
CA PHE A 91 -1.09 5.52 -3.05
C PHE A 91 -0.38 6.59 -3.88
N TRP A 92 -1.08 7.11 -4.88
CA TRP A 92 -0.65 8.22 -5.74
C TRP A 92 -1.78 9.24 -5.85
N PRO A 93 -1.64 10.45 -5.31
CA PRO A 93 -2.63 11.51 -5.41
C PRO A 93 -2.26 12.50 -6.52
N SER A 94 -3.28 13.06 -7.22
CA SER A 94 -3.07 14.24 -8.07
C SER A 94 -2.83 15.51 -7.21
N ASP A 95 -2.39 16.60 -7.83
CA ASP A 95 -2.06 17.85 -7.13
C ASP A 95 -3.25 18.43 -6.34
N ASN A 96 -4.48 18.26 -6.85
CA ASN A 96 -5.71 18.74 -6.23
C ASN A 96 -6.46 17.66 -5.47
N ALA A 97 -5.79 16.56 -5.14
CA ALA A 97 -6.44 15.46 -4.44
C ALA A 97 -6.78 15.83 -2.99
N ASN A 98 -7.99 15.44 -2.59
CA ASN A 98 -8.43 15.36 -1.21
C ASN A 98 -8.85 13.92 -0.94
N SER A 99 -8.13 13.24 -0.08
CA SER A 99 -8.29 11.83 0.23
C SER A 99 -7.81 11.54 1.66
N GLY A 100 -7.94 10.29 2.09
CA GLY A 100 -7.47 9.84 3.40
C GLY A 100 -7.69 8.35 3.59
N ILE A 101 -6.96 7.82 4.57
CA ILE A 101 -7.14 6.47 5.07
C ILE A 101 -7.87 6.58 6.41
N TYR A 102 -9.16 6.23 6.38
CA TYR A 102 -9.99 6.18 7.58
C TYR A 102 -9.87 4.81 8.26
N PHE A 103 -9.95 4.78 9.57
CA PHE A 103 -9.84 3.55 10.35
C PHE A 103 -10.60 3.62 11.67
N ARG A 104 -10.97 2.44 12.19
CA ARG A 104 -11.80 2.28 13.39
C ARG A 104 -13.11 3.06 13.28
N CYS A 105 -13.76 2.98 12.12
CA CYS A 105 -15.02 3.69 11.87
C CYS A 105 -16.17 3.04 12.63
N LEU A 106 -16.95 3.84 13.36
CA LEU A 106 -18.08 3.36 14.18
C LEU A 106 -19.25 2.83 13.33
N ASP A 107 -19.47 3.44 12.16
CA ASP A 107 -20.53 3.07 11.25
C ASP A 107 -19.95 2.97 9.82
N PRO A 108 -19.96 1.78 9.20
CA PRO A 108 -19.42 1.58 7.86
C PRO A 108 -20.18 2.33 6.76
N LYS A 109 -21.38 2.83 7.06
CA LYS A 109 -22.20 3.62 6.14
C LYS A 109 -22.07 5.14 6.33
N LYS A 110 -21.41 5.57 7.43
CA LYS A 110 -21.24 6.98 7.77
C LYS A 110 -19.79 7.29 8.12
N ILE A 111 -18.98 7.43 7.10
CA ILE A 111 -17.55 7.72 7.23
C ILE A 111 -17.35 9.22 7.33
N THR A 112 -16.85 9.68 8.47
CA THR A 112 -16.51 11.08 8.74
C THR A 112 -15.36 11.17 9.73
N ASP A 113 -14.69 12.33 9.80
CA ASP A 113 -13.67 12.65 10.81
C ASP A 113 -14.20 12.70 12.26
N ARG A 114 -15.52 12.57 12.45
CA ARG A 114 -16.19 12.50 13.75
C ARG A 114 -16.58 11.10 14.17
N THR A 115 -16.56 10.16 13.25
CA THR A 115 -16.93 8.76 13.47
C THR A 115 -15.78 7.79 13.22
N CYS A 116 -14.63 8.29 12.77
CA CYS A 116 -13.42 7.55 12.48
C CYS A 116 -12.17 8.36 12.88
N TYR A 117 -11.01 7.71 12.94
CA TYR A 117 -9.73 8.39 12.73
C TYR A 117 -9.41 8.43 11.24
N GLU A 118 -8.60 9.42 10.83
CA GLU A 118 -8.18 9.60 9.45
C GLU A 118 -6.70 9.99 9.38
N ALA A 119 -5.91 9.24 8.61
CA ALA A 119 -4.60 9.67 8.12
C ALA A 119 -4.82 10.40 6.80
N ASN A 120 -4.70 11.72 6.79
CA ASN A 120 -5.16 12.57 5.70
C ASN A 120 -4.18 12.69 4.54
N ILE A 121 -4.72 12.94 3.33
CA ILE A 121 -3.99 13.18 2.07
C ILE A 121 -4.58 14.43 1.43
N PHE A 122 -4.01 15.60 1.72
CA PHE A 122 -4.46 16.87 1.14
C PHE A 122 -3.33 17.91 1.19
N ASP A 123 -2.51 17.96 0.13
CA ASP A 123 -1.31 18.80 0.07
C ASP A 123 -1.59 20.30 0.00
N GLN A 124 -2.78 20.69 -0.49
CA GLN A 124 -3.16 22.10 -0.68
C GLN A 124 -3.97 22.65 0.51
N ARG A 125 -4.17 21.85 1.58
CA ARG A 125 -4.92 22.33 2.73
C ARG A 125 -4.16 23.41 3.49
N PRO A 126 -4.74 24.61 3.69
CA PRO A 126 -4.11 25.66 4.46
C PRO A 126 -3.98 25.32 5.95
N ASP A 127 -4.96 24.60 6.50
CA ASP A 127 -4.99 24.18 7.90
C ASP A 127 -4.17 22.87 8.07
N PRO A 128 -3.03 22.89 8.79
CA PRO A 128 -2.15 21.72 8.93
C PRO A 128 -2.79 20.55 9.69
N SER A 129 -3.85 20.79 10.47
CA SER A 129 -4.62 19.73 11.15
C SER A 129 -5.46 18.89 10.19
N TYR A 130 -5.60 19.34 8.94
CA TYR A 130 -6.26 18.66 7.82
C TYR A 130 -5.31 18.46 6.63
N GLY A 131 -4.02 18.58 6.83
CA GLY A 131 -3.00 18.39 5.78
C GLY A 131 -2.54 16.95 5.63
N THR A 132 -1.75 16.70 4.58
CA THR A 132 -1.13 15.39 4.36
C THR A 132 -0.25 15.01 5.55
N GLY A 133 -0.45 13.79 6.07
CA GLY A 133 0.31 13.27 7.22
C GLY A 133 -0.35 13.52 8.58
N ALA A 134 -1.35 14.38 8.66
CA ALA A 134 -2.09 14.65 9.90
C ALA A 134 -2.99 13.47 10.31
N ILE A 135 -3.29 13.38 11.60
CA ILE A 135 -4.48 12.67 12.07
C ILE A 135 -5.57 13.74 12.20
N THR A 136 -6.45 13.79 11.21
CA THR A 136 -7.46 14.84 11.03
C THR A 136 -8.12 15.21 12.35
N ARG A 137 -8.14 16.51 12.69
CA ARG A 137 -8.66 17.12 13.93
C ARG A 137 -7.88 16.84 15.22
N TYR A 138 -6.95 15.88 15.22
CA TYR A 138 -6.26 15.47 16.45
C TYR A 138 -4.80 15.86 16.48
N VAL A 139 -4.10 15.73 15.35
CA VAL A 139 -2.65 16.01 15.26
C VAL A 139 -2.37 16.71 13.96
N GLU A 140 -1.91 17.92 14.02
CA GLU A 140 -1.39 18.69 12.87
C GLU A 140 0.02 18.24 12.48
N VAL A 141 0.43 18.55 11.26
CA VAL A 141 1.78 18.26 10.75
C VAL A 141 2.40 19.53 10.15
N ASP A 142 3.45 20.02 10.79
CA ASP A 142 4.22 21.18 10.34
C ASP A 142 5.74 20.90 10.41
N PRO A 143 6.49 20.99 9.30
CA PRO A 143 6.00 21.32 7.95
C PRO A 143 5.22 20.16 7.34
N MET A 144 4.14 20.49 6.61
CA MET A 144 3.30 19.50 5.94
C MET A 144 4.05 18.84 4.77
N PRO A 145 4.20 17.51 4.76
CA PRO A 145 4.84 16.81 3.64
C PRO A 145 4.00 16.89 2.36
N LYS A 146 4.65 16.75 1.20
CA LYS A 146 3.99 16.74 -0.11
C LYS A 146 3.97 15.34 -0.69
N ALA A 147 2.76 14.85 -1.03
CA ALA A 147 2.50 13.53 -1.58
C ALA A 147 2.12 13.55 -3.06
N ALA A 148 1.65 14.69 -3.58
CA ALA A 148 1.11 14.80 -4.93
C ALA A 148 2.09 14.42 -6.03
N GLY A 149 1.57 13.82 -7.11
CA GLY A 149 2.30 13.49 -8.33
C GLY A 149 3.27 12.31 -8.24
N LYS A 150 3.34 11.61 -7.12
CA LYS A 150 4.24 10.46 -6.90
C LYS A 150 3.59 9.36 -6.08
N TRP A 151 4.15 8.15 -6.17
CA TRP A 151 3.78 7.05 -5.30
C TRP A 151 4.33 7.27 -3.89
N ASN A 152 3.48 7.05 -2.92
CA ASN A 152 3.76 7.18 -1.49
C ASN A 152 3.30 5.93 -0.75
N THR A 153 3.82 5.74 0.46
CA THR A 153 3.39 4.68 1.36
C THR A 153 2.95 5.29 2.69
N TYR A 154 1.70 5.08 3.06
CA TYR A 154 1.26 5.21 4.45
C TYR A 154 1.41 3.89 5.18
N GLU A 155 1.88 3.98 6.42
CA GLU A 155 1.80 2.92 7.40
C GLU A 155 1.15 3.50 8.67
N VAL A 156 -0.04 2.98 9.00
CA VAL A 156 -0.79 3.40 10.19
C VAL A 156 -0.83 2.26 11.18
N THR A 157 -0.26 2.49 12.36
CA THR A 157 -0.33 1.57 13.49
C THR A 157 -1.40 2.05 14.47
N ALA A 158 -2.34 1.17 14.81
CA ALA A 158 -3.31 1.39 15.88
C ALA A 158 -3.23 0.22 16.87
N LYS A 159 -2.75 0.47 18.10
CA LYS A 159 -2.58 -0.53 19.15
C LYS A 159 -3.12 0.01 20.49
N GLY A 160 -4.22 -0.55 20.95
CA GLY A 160 -4.97 0.01 22.07
C GLY A 160 -5.31 1.48 21.79
N ARG A 161 -4.84 2.38 22.64
CA ARG A 161 -5.05 3.84 22.50
C ARG A 161 -3.96 4.54 21.70
N ASP A 162 -2.87 3.85 21.36
CA ASP A 162 -1.72 4.46 20.69
C ASP A 162 -1.88 4.31 19.16
N ILE A 163 -1.80 5.45 18.46
CA ILE A 163 -1.91 5.57 17.00
C ILE A 163 -0.65 6.25 16.50
N THR A 164 -0.05 5.69 15.45
CA THR A 164 1.11 6.29 14.77
C THR A 164 0.87 6.28 13.27
N VAL A 165 1.11 7.42 12.63
CA VAL A 165 1.08 7.57 11.17
C VAL A 165 2.51 7.79 10.67
N VAL A 166 2.90 6.99 9.68
CA VAL A 166 4.20 7.07 9.00
C VAL A 166 3.95 7.27 7.52
N LEU A 167 4.50 8.32 6.95
CA LEU A 167 4.49 8.60 5.51
C LEU A 167 5.90 8.45 4.95
N ASN A 168 6.09 7.55 3.98
CA ASN A 168 7.38 7.30 3.33
C ASN A 168 8.54 7.05 4.31
N GLY A 169 8.27 6.29 5.37
CA GLY A 169 9.24 5.96 6.41
C GLY A 169 9.45 7.03 7.50
N GLN A 170 8.82 8.20 7.38
CA GLN A 170 8.88 9.26 8.39
C GLN A 170 7.60 9.30 9.23
N THR A 171 7.73 9.27 10.54
CA THR A 171 6.58 9.49 11.44
C THR A 171 6.09 10.93 11.30
N THR A 172 4.83 11.09 10.87
CA THR A 172 4.18 12.39 10.72
C THR A 172 3.28 12.73 11.90
N ALA A 173 2.61 11.75 12.49
CA ALA A 173 1.72 11.98 13.62
C ALA A 173 1.74 10.83 14.63
N LYS A 174 1.60 11.18 15.91
CA LYS A 174 1.38 10.25 17.03
C LYS A 174 0.23 10.76 17.87
N LEU A 175 -0.70 9.88 18.20
CA LEU A 175 -1.89 10.20 19.00
C LEU A 175 -2.09 9.11 20.04
N ARG A 176 -2.45 9.53 21.27
CA ARG A 176 -2.98 8.61 22.28
C ARG A 176 -4.43 8.97 22.56
N ASN A 177 -5.35 8.20 21.96
CA ASN A 177 -6.78 8.44 22.02
C ASN A 177 -7.56 7.11 21.96
N GLY A 178 -8.61 6.97 22.73
CA GLY A 178 -9.44 5.74 22.78
C GLY A 178 -10.90 5.99 22.41
N MET A 179 -11.19 7.03 21.63
CA MET A 179 -12.57 7.35 21.24
C MET A 179 -13.15 6.28 20.30
N PHE A 180 -12.33 5.79 19.36
CA PHE A 180 -12.71 4.72 18.44
C PHE A 180 -11.78 3.54 18.66
N ASP A 181 -12.34 2.36 18.97
CA ASP A 181 -11.57 1.18 19.39
C ASP A 181 -11.44 0.14 18.28
N GLU A 182 -12.49 -0.04 17.48
CA GLU A 182 -12.57 -1.03 16.41
C GLU A 182 -13.46 -0.51 15.28
N GLY A 183 -13.22 -0.98 14.07
CA GLY A 183 -14.04 -0.67 12.90
C GLY A 183 -13.31 -0.96 11.58
N PRO A 184 -14.00 -0.80 10.43
CA PRO A 184 -13.40 -1.00 9.12
C PRO A 184 -12.33 0.05 8.80
N ILE A 185 -11.54 -0.28 7.77
CA ILE A 185 -10.70 0.66 7.04
C ILE A 185 -11.53 1.26 5.91
N ALA A 186 -11.40 2.57 5.65
CA ALA A 186 -12.02 3.19 4.49
C ALA A 186 -11.02 4.06 3.72
N LEU A 187 -11.10 4.00 2.39
CA LEU A 187 -10.32 4.80 1.46
C LEU A 187 -11.21 5.90 0.92
N GLN A 188 -10.82 7.16 1.05
CA GLN A 188 -11.65 8.31 0.65
C GLN A 188 -11.34 8.78 -0.77
N HIS A 189 -12.40 9.28 -1.45
CA HIS A 189 -12.31 10.17 -2.60
C HIS A 189 -13.13 11.43 -2.32
N GLY A 190 -12.47 12.50 -1.96
CA GLY A 190 -13.06 13.82 -1.70
C GLY A 190 -12.87 14.81 -2.84
N ALA A 191 -11.77 14.69 -3.59
CA ALA A 191 -11.49 15.48 -4.79
C ALA A 191 -10.26 14.94 -5.53
N GLY A 192 -10.09 15.37 -6.79
CA GLY A 192 -8.94 15.03 -7.62
C GLY A 192 -8.89 13.55 -7.99
N ALA A 193 -7.73 13.07 -8.42
CA ALA A 193 -7.52 11.67 -8.76
C ALA A 193 -6.67 10.97 -7.69
N ILE A 194 -7.08 9.75 -7.33
CA ILE A 194 -6.32 8.86 -6.45
C ILE A 194 -6.10 7.53 -7.16
N LYS A 195 -4.89 6.99 -7.06
CA LYS A 195 -4.57 5.61 -7.42
C LYS A 195 -4.03 4.89 -6.19
N ILE A 196 -4.44 3.64 -5.98
CA ILE A 196 -3.98 2.81 -4.86
C ILE A 196 -3.62 1.44 -5.42
N ARG A 197 -2.35 1.04 -5.33
CA ARG A 197 -1.87 -0.23 -5.91
C ARG A 197 -1.67 -1.33 -4.88
N LYS A 198 -1.70 -1.00 -3.59
CA LYS A 198 -1.51 -1.96 -2.51
C LYS A 198 -2.26 -1.52 -1.27
N VAL A 199 -3.01 -2.44 -0.68
CA VAL A 199 -3.56 -2.30 0.66
C VAL A 199 -3.36 -3.62 1.38
N GLU A 200 -2.62 -3.61 2.47
CA GLU A 200 -2.39 -4.78 3.31
C GLU A 200 -2.51 -4.41 4.79
N ILE A 201 -2.91 -5.37 5.61
CA ILE A 201 -3.08 -5.18 7.05
C ILE A 201 -2.42 -6.32 7.81
N LYS A 202 -1.81 -5.98 8.94
CA LYS A 202 -1.24 -6.94 9.90
C LYS A 202 -1.96 -6.78 11.23
N PRO A 203 -2.80 -7.73 11.65
CA PRO A 203 -3.35 -7.76 13.00
C PRO A 203 -2.23 -7.86 14.05
N LEU A 204 -2.44 -7.19 15.22
CA LEU A 204 -1.47 -7.11 16.33
C LEU A 204 -2.01 -7.79 17.59
#